data_76ae4e5ec7f06fd3eb7b69ead22be0bf
#
_entry.id   76ae4e5ec7f06fd3eb7b69ead22be0bf
#
_cell.length_a   1.000
_cell.length_b   1.000
_cell.length_c   1.000
_cell.angle_alpha   90.00
_cell.angle_beta   90.00
_cell.angle_gamma   90.00
#
_symmetry.space_group_name_H-M   'P 1'
#
loop_
_entity.id
_entity.type
_entity.pdbx_description
1 polymer ?
#
loop_
_entity_poly.entity_id
_entity_poly.type
_entity_poly.pdbx_seq_one_letter_code
_entity_poly.pdbx_strand_id
1 'polypeptide(L)'
;MVKIFDNNLAVLETIAIFEAPCDTDGWMTIQRRKDFSVNFNRSWVDYTNGFGNLTGDFFLGLEKLHQLTKDKPHEMSIKLVDSRDNTYFAYYDDFQIGSEQEFYSLKSLGTFIGSSGMHNHLRYLEGMKFSTFDSDNDEHTTYNCASMMSGGWWYRDCGYCQLNDSVWGTIDGIPFVEMTIKPKSE
;
A
#
# COMPACT_ATOMS: atom_id res chain seq x y z
N MET A 1 17.87 4.20 7.43
CA MET A 1 17.53 5.48 6.75
C MET A 1 18.26 5.46 5.42
N VAL A 2 17.54 5.26 4.32
CA VAL A 2 18.11 5.21 2.97
C VAL A 2 17.81 6.54 2.28
N LYS A 3 18.85 7.23 1.80
CA LYS A 3 18.71 8.37 0.89
C LYS A 3 18.86 7.84 -0.53
N ILE A 4 17.81 7.93 -1.33
CA ILE A 4 17.86 7.52 -2.74
C ILE A 4 18.32 8.72 -3.57
N PHE A 5 19.47 8.59 -4.23
CA PHE A 5 19.98 9.57 -5.17
C PHE A 5 19.89 8.99 -6.59
N ASP A 6 19.28 9.70 -7.51
CA ASP A 6 19.39 9.40 -8.94
C ASP A 6 20.47 10.29 -9.57
N ASN A 7 21.45 9.68 -10.26
CA ASN A 7 22.63 10.35 -10.81
C ASN A 7 22.53 10.69 -12.31
N ASN A 8 21.32 10.78 -12.89
CA ASN A 8 21.18 11.19 -14.28
C ASN A 8 20.74 12.65 -14.42
N LEU A 9 21.71 13.51 -14.75
CA LEU A 9 21.50 14.91 -15.12
C LEU A 9 20.85 15.02 -16.50
N ALA A 10 19.54 15.10 -16.57
CA ALA A 10 18.83 15.79 -17.65
C ALA A 10 17.35 15.96 -17.23
N VAL A 11 16.95 17.20 -16.95
CA VAL A 11 15.67 17.67 -16.41
C VAL A 11 15.69 17.66 -14.88
N LEU A 12 15.63 18.85 -14.28
CA LEU A 12 15.41 19.07 -12.85
C LEU A 12 14.01 18.61 -12.44
N GLU A 13 13.77 17.31 -12.39
CA GLU A 13 12.71 16.77 -11.56
C GLU A 13 13.19 16.91 -10.12
N THR A 14 12.45 17.65 -9.32
CA THR A 14 12.74 17.82 -7.90
C THR A 14 12.61 16.46 -7.24
N ILE A 15 13.73 15.76 -7.01
CA ILE A 15 13.73 14.50 -6.28
C ILE A 15 13.29 14.84 -4.86
N ALA A 16 12.07 14.47 -4.51
CA ALA A 16 11.56 14.64 -3.16
C ALA A 16 12.34 13.69 -2.24
N ILE A 17 13.24 14.24 -1.42
CA ILE A 17 13.92 13.48 -0.37
C ILE A 17 12.89 13.23 0.72
N PHE A 18 12.63 11.96 1.03
CA PHE A 18 11.73 11.56 2.11
C PHE A 18 12.38 10.48 2.98
N GLU A 19 11.87 10.34 4.20
CA GLU A 19 12.29 9.31 5.14
C GLU A 19 11.27 8.16 5.15
N ALA A 20 11.77 6.92 5.21
CA ALA A 20 10.96 5.72 5.41
C ALA A 20 11.72 4.70 6.25
N PRO A 21 11.04 3.90 7.09
CA PRO A 21 11.69 2.80 7.81
C PRO A 21 12.16 1.73 6.81
N CYS A 22 13.43 1.30 6.95
CA CYS A 22 13.99 0.22 6.17
C CYS A 22 14.67 -0.78 7.10
N ASP A 23 14.59 -2.06 6.75
CA ASP A 23 15.35 -3.10 7.42
C ASP A 23 16.76 -3.29 6.81
N THR A 24 17.54 -4.22 7.37
CA THR A 24 18.91 -4.52 6.92
C THR A 24 18.96 -5.19 5.54
N ASP A 25 17.85 -5.79 5.09
CA ASP A 25 17.75 -6.51 3.82
C ASP A 25 17.24 -5.61 2.69
N GLY A 26 16.98 -4.32 3.00
CA GLY A 26 16.56 -3.30 2.05
C GLY A 26 15.06 -3.22 1.81
N TRP A 27 14.23 -3.88 2.65
CA TRP A 27 12.79 -3.71 2.61
C TRP A 27 12.39 -2.38 3.25
N MET A 28 11.67 -1.56 2.50
CA MET A 28 11.15 -0.27 2.94
C MET A 28 9.69 -0.43 3.36
N THR A 29 9.34 -0.06 4.60
CA THR A 29 7.94 -0.04 5.04
C THR A 29 7.20 1.13 4.40
N ILE A 30 6.08 0.84 3.75
CA ILE A 30 5.23 1.81 3.04
C ILE A 30 3.89 2.06 3.72
N GLN A 31 3.44 1.11 4.54
CA GLN A 31 2.22 1.19 5.33
C GLN A 31 2.38 0.35 6.60
N ARG A 32 1.86 0.83 7.72
CA ARG A 32 1.76 0.05 8.95
C ARG A 32 0.52 0.41 9.75
N ARG A 33 -0.15 -0.65 10.26
CA ARG A 33 -1.16 -0.59 11.32
C ARG A 33 -0.63 -1.40 12.49
N LYS A 34 -0.45 -0.77 13.64
CA LYS A 34 0.19 -1.37 14.83
C LYS A 34 -0.64 -1.20 16.10
N ASP A 35 -1.20 -0.03 16.30
CA ASP A 35 -1.90 0.33 17.52
C ASP A 35 -3.19 1.15 17.26
N PHE A 36 -3.50 1.38 15.98
CA PHE A 36 -4.67 2.14 15.51
C PHE A 36 -4.74 3.56 16.06
N SER A 37 -3.60 4.13 16.48
CA SER A 37 -3.50 5.50 17.00
C SER A 37 -3.72 6.57 15.93
N VAL A 38 -3.50 6.22 14.65
CA VAL A 38 -3.70 7.10 13.50
C VAL A 38 -5.00 6.74 12.79
N ASN A 39 -5.87 7.75 12.60
CA ASN A 39 -7.06 7.60 11.78
C ASN A 39 -6.67 7.49 10.29
N PHE A 40 -7.10 6.42 9.61
CA PHE A 40 -6.89 6.17 8.17
C PHE A 40 -8.09 6.58 7.31
N ASN A 41 -9.19 7.07 7.90
CA ASN A 41 -10.24 7.75 7.15
C ASN A 41 -9.76 9.17 6.78
N ARG A 42 -8.98 9.25 5.71
CA ARG A 42 -8.25 10.43 5.25
C ARG A 42 -8.66 10.84 3.84
N SER A 43 -8.44 12.11 3.52
CA SER A 43 -8.70 12.69 2.21
C SER A 43 -7.73 12.18 1.13
N TRP A 44 -8.08 12.41 -0.14
CA TRP A 44 -7.22 12.15 -1.29
C TRP A 44 -5.84 12.82 -1.12
N VAL A 45 -5.85 14.09 -0.74
CA VAL A 45 -4.62 14.86 -0.53
C VAL A 45 -3.75 14.27 0.57
N ASP A 46 -4.34 13.80 1.68
CA ASP A 46 -3.60 13.13 2.73
C ASP A 46 -2.97 11.83 2.22
N TYR A 47 -3.72 10.99 1.48
CA TYR A 47 -3.20 9.76 0.90
C TYR A 47 -2.13 10.02 -0.17
N THR A 48 -2.26 11.07 -0.96
CA THR A 48 -1.24 11.49 -1.93
C THR A 48 0.08 11.82 -1.23
N ASN A 49 0.04 12.61 -0.17
CA ASN A 49 1.23 13.11 0.54
C ASN A 49 1.80 12.11 1.56
N GLY A 50 0.95 11.25 2.12
CA GLY A 50 1.26 10.37 3.24
C GLY A 50 0.98 11.03 4.59
N PHE A 51 0.77 10.19 5.61
CA PHE A 51 0.40 10.63 6.97
C PHE A 51 0.84 9.61 8.02
N GLY A 52 0.74 10.01 9.29
CA GLY A 52 1.03 9.16 10.44
C GLY A 52 2.44 9.32 10.99
N ASN A 53 2.87 8.34 11.78
CA ASN A 53 4.15 8.33 12.46
C ASN A 53 4.98 7.12 12.01
N LEU A 54 6.18 7.33 11.48
CA LEU A 54 7.04 6.26 10.96
C LEU A 54 7.43 5.20 12.00
N THR A 55 7.30 5.48 13.29
CA THR A 55 7.54 4.51 14.38
C THR A 55 6.28 3.77 14.83
N GLY A 56 5.09 4.22 14.41
CA GLY A 56 3.77 3.67 14.70
C GLY A 56 2.98 3.36 13.43
N ASP A 57 1.70 3.79 13.44
CA ASP A 57 0.82 3.73 12.28
C ASP A 57 1.18 4.81 11.26
N PHE A 58 1.30 4.46 9.99
CA PHE A 58 1.51 5.42 8.91
C PHE A 58 1.17 4.85 7.53
N PHE A 59 0.99 5.77 6.60
CA PHE A 59 0.95 5.52 5.16
C PHE A 59 1.95 6.43 4.46
N LEU A 60 2.84 5.88 3.64
CA LEU A 60 3.98 6.60 3.06
C LEU A 60 3.55 7.74 2.12
N GLY A 61 2.49 7.53 1.36
CA GLY A 61 1.97 8.45 0.35
C GLY A 61 1.99 7.86 -1.06
N LEU A 62 0.88 8.01 -1.77
CA LEU A 62 0.69 7.44 -3.11
C LEU A 62 1.67 8.03 -4.14
N GLU A 63 1.93 9.34 -4.05
CA GLU A 63 2.90 9.97 -4.96
C GLU A 63 4.31 9.40 -4.79
N LYS A 64 4.75 9.21 -3.53
CA LYS A 64 6.05 8.58 -3.25
C LYS A 64 6.11 7.14 -3.75
N LEU A 65 5.01 6.37 -3.56
CA LEU A 65 4.90 5.00 -4.05
C LEU A 65 4.96 4.94 -5.58
N HIS A 66 4.26 5.85 -6.27
CA HIS A 66 4.34 5.96 -7.72
C HIS A 66 5.76 6.24 -8.17
N GLN A 67 6.42 7.26 -7.59
CA GLN A 67 7.80 7.62 -7.95
C GLN A 67 8.80 6.48 -7.72
N LEU A 68 8.61 5.67 -6.68
CA LEU A 68 9.45 4.49 -6.41
C LEU A 68 9.23 3.38 -7.44
N THR A 69 7.97 3.13 -7.85
CA THR A 69 7.61 1.93 -8.60
C THR A 69 7.44 2.15 -10.10
N LYS A 70 7.41 3.41 -10.59
CA LYS A 70 7.12 3.73 -12.00
C LYS A 70 8.16 3.20 -12.99
N ASP A 71 9.45 3.22 -12.63
CA ASP A 71 10.56 2.95 -13.56
C ASP A 71 11.21 1.58 -13.32
N LYS A 72 11.03 1.00 -12.15
CA LYS A 72 11.62 -0.29 -11.77
C LYS A 72 10.61 -1.17 -11.06
N PRO A 73 10.55 -2.47 -11.39
CA PRO A 73 9.71 -3.41 -10.66
C PRO A 73 10.17 -3.51 -9.20
N HIS A 74 9.18 -3.57 -8.29
CA HIS A 74 9.41 -3.76 -6.87
C HIS A 74 8.75 -5.05 -6.41
N GLU A 75 9.43 -5.75 -5.54
CA GLU A 75 8.83 -6.80 -4.74
C GLU A 75 8.02 -6.17 -3.61
N MET A 76 6.90 -6.78 -3.23
CA MET A 76 6.10 -6.35 -2.08
C MET A 76 5.90 -7.52 -1.12
N SER A 77 6.08 -7.29 0.16
CA SER A 77 5.74 -8.22 1.24
C SER A 77 4.70 -7.59 2.15
N ILE A 78 3.68 -8.39 2.48
CA ILE A 78 2.64 -8.04 3.44
C ILE A 78 2.77 -8.98 4.61
N LYS A 79 2.91 -8.45 5.81
CA LYS A 79 2.90 -9.18 7.07
C LYS A 79 1.62 -8.85 7.83
N LEU A 80 0.89 -9.89 8.24
CA LEU A 80 -0.27 -9.79 9.11
C LEU A 80 -0.02 -10.59 10.38
N VAL A 81 -0.50 -10.08 11.51
CA VAL A 81 -0.57 -10.84 12.76
C VAL A 81 -2.03 -10.82 13.22
N ASP A 82 -2.62 -11.98 13.47
CA ASP A 82 -3.99 -12.09 13.95
C ASP A 82 -4.08 -11.95 15.49
N SER A 83 -5.30 -11.91 16.03
CA SER A 83 -5.56 -11.78 17.47
C SER A 83 -5.10 -12.99 18.31
N ARG A 84 -4.62 -14.06 17.68
CA ARG A 84 -4.04 -15.26 18.30
C ARG A 84 -2.54 -15.32 18.17
N ASP A 85 -1.88 -14.21 17.75
CA ASP A 85 -0.46 -14.10 17.47
C ASP A 85 0.04 -15.00 16.33
N ASN A 86 -0.84 -15.50 15.44
CA ASN A 86 -0.40 -16.18 14.23
C ASN A 86 0.09 -15.12 13.23
N THR A 87 1.24 -15.39 12.62
CA THR A 87 1.85 -14.52 11.61
C THR A 87 1.63 -15.10 10.22
N TYR A 88 1.16 -14.26 9.30
CA TYR A 88 0.93 -14.60 7.90
C TYR A 88 1.73 -13.66 7.00
N PHE A 89 2.17 -14.20 5.86
CA PHE A 89 2.88 -13.44 4.84
C PHE A 89 2.23 -13.63 3.47
N ALA A 90 2.12 -12.53 2.71
CA ALA A 90 1.87 -12.53 1.27
C ALA A 90 3.00 -11.79 0.58
N TYR A 91 3.53 -12.39 -0.47
CA TYR A 91 4.60 -11.83 -1.28
C TYR A 91 4.14 -11.70 -2.73
N TYR A 92 4.53 -10.60 -3.37
CA TYR A 92 4.28 -10.27 -4.75
C TYR A 92 5.59 -9.80 -5.39
N ASP A 93 5.90 -10.31 -6.59
CA ASP A 93 7.20 -10.06 -7.22
C ASP A 93 7.23 -8.89 -8.22
N ASP A 94 6.11 -8.18 -8.40
CA ASP A 94 6.01 -7.04 -9.32
C ASP A 94 4.95 -6.04 -8.88
N PHE A 95 5.21 -5.30 -7.82
CA PHE A 95 4.29 -4.26 -7.34
C PHE A 95 4.54 -2.94 -8.04
N GLN A 96 3.50 -2.39 -8.65
CA GLN A 96 3.53 -1.09 -9.30
C GLN A 96 2.20 -0.36 -9.16
N ILE A 97 2.23 0.96 -8.93
CA ILE A 97 1.05 1.82 -8.99
C ILE A 97 1.19 2.90 -10.08
N GLY A 98 0.06 3.32 -10.63
CA GLY A 98 -0.05 4.38 -11.63
C GLY A 98 0.22 5.76 -11.06
N SER A 99 0.24 6.76 -11.95
CA SER A 99 0.35 8.18 -11.61
C SER A 99 -0.97 8.73 -11.03
N GLU A 100 -0.97 9.99 -10.57
CA GLU A 100 -2.19 10.67 -10.12
C GLU A 100 -3.23 10.79 -11.24
N GLN A 101 -2.79 11.02 -12.50
CA GLN A 101 -3.67 11.06 -13.68
C GLN A 101 -4.35 9.70 -13.95
N GLU A 102 -3.78 8.62 -13.45
CA GLU A 102 -4.33 7.27 -13.49
C GLU A 102 -5.01 6.88 -12.16
N PHE A 103 -5.27 7.87 -11.29
CA PHE A 103 -5.85 7.68 -9.95
C PHE A 103 -5.05 6.68 -9.10
N TYR A 104 -3.73 6.70 -9.20
CA TYR A 104 -2.81 5.78 -8.51
C TYR A 104 -3.25 4.32 -8.59
N SER A 105 -3.75 3.88 -9.76
CA SER A 105 -4.26 2.54 -9.96
C SER A 105 -3.23 1.45 -9.63
N LEU A 106 -3.66 0.33 -9.07
CA LEU A 106 -2.82 -0.84 -8.80
C LEU A 106 -2.48 -1.53 -10.12
N LYS A 107 -1.34 -1.20 -10.73
CA LYS A 107 -0.97 -1.60 -12.10
C LYS A 107 -0.58 -3.07 -12.21
N SER A 108 0.23 -3.54 -11.28
CA SER A 108 0.79 -4.88 -11.30
C SER A 108 1.05 -5.40 -9.89
N LEU A 109 0.95 -6.71 -9.74
CA LEU A 109 1.30 -7.47 -8.55
C LEU A 109 2.27 -8.63 -8.87
N GLY A 110 2.37 -9.05 -10.13
CA GLY A 110 3.21 -10.19 -10.53
C GLY A 110 2.77 -11.53 -9.92
N THR A 111 3.72 -12.37 -9.55
CA THR A 111 3.45 -13.69 -8.97
C THR A 111 3.19 -13.58 -7.47
N PHE A 112 2.23 -14.36 -6.97
CA PHE A 112 1.88 -14.43 -5.55
C PHE A 112 2.48 -15.67 -4.89
N ILE A 113 3.07 -15.47 -3.70
CA ILE A 113 3.45 -16.55 -2.77
C ILE A 113 2.87 -16.18 -1.40
N GLY A 114 2.07 -17.06 -0.81
CA GLY A 114 1.46 -16.85 0.52
C GLY A 114 1.80 -17.96 1.51
N SER A 115 1.88 -17.63 2.78
CA SER A 115 1.93 -18.62 3.86
C SER A 115 0.61 -19.41 3.93
N SER A 116 0.61 -20.54 4.62
CA SER A 116 -0.59 -21.37 4.78
C SER A 116 -1.76 -20.54 5.34
N GLY A 117 -2.92 -20.63 4.71
CA GLY A 117 -4.12 -19.83 5.04
C GLY A 117 -4.18 -18.44 4.42
N MET A 118 -3.10 -17.99 3.76
CA MET A 118 -3.06 -16.70 3.07
C MET A 118 -3.56 -16.85 1.63
N HIS A 119 -4.70 -16.29 1.32
CA HIS A 119 -5.26 -16.30 -0.03
C HIS A 119 -4.88 -15.02 -0.79
N ASN A 120 -4.82 -15.10 -2.12
CA ASN A 120 -4.45 -13.98 -3.00
C ASN A 120 -5.61 -12.99 -3.19
N HIS A 121 -6.04 -12.34 -2.11
CA HIS A 121 -7.17 -11.40 -2.17
C HIS A 121 -6.83 -10.10 -2.90
N LEU A 122 -5.58 -9.63 -2.80
CA LEU A 122 -5.16 -8.40 -3.45
C LEU A 122 -5.21 -8.49 -4.98
N ARG A 123 -5.11 -9.71 -5.56
CA ARG A 123 -5.22 -9.94 -7.00
C ARG A 123 -6.53 -9.43 -7.59
N TYR A 124 -7.63 -9.49 -6.86
CA TYR A 124 -8.93 -8.98 -7.32
C TYR A 124 -8.96 -7.47 -7.48
N LEU A 125 -8.00 -6.78 -6.91
CA LEU A 125 -7.88 -5.32 -6.91
C LEU A 125 -6.88 -4.82 -7.96
N GLU A 126 -6.17 -5.71 -8.64
CA GLU A 126 -5.27 -5.33 -9.74
C GLU A 126 -6.05 -4.64 -10.86
N GLY A 127 -5.55 -3.50 -11.32
CA GLY A 127 -6.21 -2.60 -12.24
C GLY A 127 -7.15 -1.58 -11.59
N MET A 128 -7.51 -1.74 -10.31
CA MET A 128 -8.40 -0.82 -9.61
C MET A 128 -7.70 0.50 -9.30
N LYS A 129 -8.48 1.58 -9.39
CA LYS A 129 -8.08 2.93 -9.01
C LYS A 129 -8.13 3.07 -7.49
N PHE A 130 -7.31 3.96 -6.94
CA PHE A 130 -7.39 4.29 -5.52
C PHE A 130 -8.61 5.18 -5.26
N SER A 131 -9.35 4.91 -4.18
CA SER A 131 -10.51 5.70 -3.76
C SER A 131 -10.36 6.15 -2.32
N THR A 132 -10.86 7.34 -2.05
CA THR A 132 -11.02 7.93 -0.71
C THR A 132 -12.45 8.42 -0.53
N PHE A 133 -12.84 8.81 0.68
CA PHE A 133 -14.21 9.29 0.94
C PHE A 133 -14.57 10.53 0.10
N ASP A 134 -13.59 11.35 -0.29
CA ASP A 134 -13.72 12.59 -1.07
C ASP A 134 -13.32 12.43 -2.55
N SER A 135 -12.86 11.24 -2.96
CA SER A 135 -12.52 10.91 -4.37
C SER A 135 -12.91 9.46 -4.65
N ASP A 136 -14.12 9.30 -5.18
CA ASP A 136 -14.72 8.01 -5.52
C ASP A 136 -14.30 7.58 -6.92
N ASN A 137 -13.50 6.52 -7.00
CA ASN A 137 -12.97 5.96 -8.25
C ASN A 137 -13.19 4.44 -8.33
N ASP A 138 -13.98 3.87 -7.41
CA ASP A 138 -14.28 2.42 -7.37
C ASP A 138 -15.33 2.00 -8.41
N GLU A 139 -15.61 0.69 -8.51
CA GLU A 139 -16.58 0.15 -9.48
C GLU A 139 -17.99 -0.01 -8.87
N HIS A 140 -18.19 0.30 -7.58
CA HIS A 140 -19.50 0.20 -6.97
C HIS A 140 -20.43 1.33 -7.46
N THR A 141 -21.61 0.96 -7.95
CA THR A 141 -22.49 1.91 -8.68
C THR A 141 -23.31 2.83 -7.79
N THR A 142 -23.36 2.59 -6.48
CA THR A 142 -24.30 3.27 -5.58
C THR A 142 -23.63 3.93 -4.39
N TYR A 143 -22.54 3.34 -3.90
CA TYR A 143 -21.86 3.78 -2.68
C TYR A 143 -20.37 3.98 -2.96
N ASN A 144 -19.78 4.97 -2.31
CA ASN A 144 -18.34 5.12 -2.22
C ASN A 144 -17.80 4.13 -1.16
N CYS A 145 -17.03 3.13 -1.60
CA CYS A 145 -16.48 2.09 -0.73
C CYS A 145 -15.57 2.65 0.35
N ALA A 146 -14.77 3.67 0.04
CA ALA A 146 -13.88 4.29 1.01
C ALA A 146 -14.65 5.00 2.15
N SER A 147 -15.84 5.56 1.84
CA SER A 147 -16.72 6.13 2.86
C SER A 147 -17.34 5.06 3.77
N MET A 148 -17.71 3.91 3.20
CA MET A 148 -18.30 2.80 3.95
C MET A 148 -17.28 2.07 4.84
N MET A 149 -16.08 1.87 4.31
CA MET A 149 -15.02 1.07 4.93
C MET A 149 -14.04 1.93 5.76
N SER A 150 -14.30 3.23 5.90
CA SER A 150 -13.52 4.15 6.73
C SER A 150 -12.03 4.25 6.41
N GLY A 151 -11.64 4.09 5.14
CA GLY A 151 -10.25 4.24 4.72
C GLY A 151 -10.06 4.19 3.20
N GLY A 152 -9.01 4.84 2.70
CA GLY A 152 -8.66 4.80 1.29
C GLY A 152 -8.07 3.45 0.90
N TRP A 153 -8.41 2.93 -0.29
CA TRP A 153 -7.87 1.69 -0.84
C TRP A 153 -8.14 1.57 -2.35
N TRP A 154 -7.59 0.54 -2.97
CA TRP A 154 -7.90 0.14 -4.35
C TRP A 154 -9.19 -0.69 -4.39
N TYR A 155 -10.35 -0.06 -4.15
CA TYR A 155 -11.62 -0.77 -4.14
C TYR A 155 -12.08 -1.16 -5.53
N ARG A 156 -12.64 -2.37 -5.65
CA ARG A 156 -13.45 -2.76 -6.81
C ARG A 156 -14.93 -2.55 -6.49
N ASP A 157 -15.47 -3.37 -5.61
CA ASP A 157 -16.87 -3.40 -5.19
C ASP A 157 -16.92 -3.68 -3.67
N CYS A 158 -16.34 -2.78 -2.89
CA CYS A 158 -16.23 -2.79 -1.42
C CYS A 158 -15.78 -4.16 -0.86
N GLY A 159 -14.77 -4.77 -1.42
CA GLY A 159 -14.40 -6.17 -1.22
C GLY A 159 -13.67 -6.51 0.08
N TYR A 160 -13.24 -7.77 0.18
CA TYR A 160 -12.72 -8.44 1.38
C TYR A 160 -11.23 -8.20 1.67
N CYS A 161 -10.57 -7.25 1.01
CA CYS A 161 -9.16 -6.96 1.21
C CYS A 161 -8.94 -5.46 1.31
N GLN A 162 -8.67 -5.00 2.52
CA GLN A 162 -8.43 -3.59 2.81
C GLN A 162 -7.50 -3.48 4.02
N LEU A 163 -6.20 -3.37 3.76
CA LEU A 163 -5.20 -3.39 4.82
C LEU A 163 -5.16 -2.10 5.65
N ASN A 164 -5.64 -0.99 5.11
CA ASN A 164 -5.78 0.25 5.86
C ASN A 164 -6.80 0.17 7.00
N ASP A 165 -7.79 -0.74 6.89
CA ASP A 165 -8.74 -1.09 7.97
C ASP A 165 -8.51 -2.53 8.51
N SER A 166 -7.35 -3.10 8.24
CA SER A 166 -6.94 -4.41 8.75
C SER A 166 -7.87 -5.57 8.36
N VAL A 167 -8.36 -5.55 7.13
CA VAL A 167 -9.21 -6.60 6.56
C VAL A 167 -8.43 -7.42 5.54
N TRP A 168 -8.42 -8.75 5.71
CA TRP A 168 -7.88 -9.69 4.74
C TRP A 168 -8.72 -10.97 4.68
N GLY A 169 -9.70 -10.97 3.80
CA GLY A 169 -10.54 -12.14 3.56
C GLY A 169 -11.21 -12.67 4.82
N THR A 170 -10.88 -13.90 5.19
CA THR A 170 -11.41 -14.60 6.35
C THR A 170 -10.52 -14.54 7.59
N ILE A 171 -9.42 -13.78 7.56
CA ILE A 171 -8.57 -13.58 8.74
C ILE A 171 -9.23 -12.50 9.60
N ASP A 172 -9.73 -12.90 10.75
CA ASP A 172 -10.40 -12.01 11.70
C ASP A 172 -9.42 -11.40 12.70
N GLY A 173 -9.74 -10.16 13.11
CA GLY A 173 -9.04 -9.46 14.17
C GLY A 173 -7.54 -9.34 13.92
N ILE A 174 -7.17 -8.53 12.94
CA ILE A 174 -5.77 -8.29 12.57
C ILE A 174 -5.24 -7.05 13.30
N PRO A 175 -4.62 -7.20 14.50
CA PRO A 175 -4.08 -6.08 15.25
C PRO A 175 -2.80 -5.50 14.64
N PHE A 176 -2.14 -6.21 13.72
CA PHE A 176 -0.94 -5.74 13.07
C PHE A 176 -0.94 -6.02 11.58
N VAL A 177 -0.68 -4.97 10.80
CA VAL A 177 -0.47 -5.03 9.34
C VAL A 177 0.77 -4.23 9.01
N GLU A 178 1.62 -4.79 8.17
CA GLU A 178 2.76 -4.08 7.58
C GLU A 178 2.92 -4.44 6.11
N MET A 179 3.04 -3.41 5.26
CA MET A 179 3.40 -3.55 3.87
C MET A 179 4.80 -3.00 3.65
N THR A 180 5.65 -3.79 3.01
CA THR A 180 7.01 -3.40 2.67
C THR A 180 7.26 -3.62 1.18
N ILE A 181 8.13 -2.79 0.59
CA ILE A 181 8.58 -2.96 -0.79
C ILE A 181 10.11 -2.96 -0.85
N LYS A 182 10.63 -3.59 -1.92
CA LYS A 182 12.06 -3.64 -2.22
C LYS A 182 12.25 -3.61 -3.74
N PRO A 183 13.22 -2.83 -4.28
CA PRO A 183 13.56 -2.93 -5.68
C PRO A 183 13.92 -4.37 -6.06
N LYS A 184 13.33 -4.88 -7.14
CA LYS A 184 13.63 -6.23 -7.64
C LYS A 184 15.09 -6.27 -8.11
N SER A 185 15.85 -7.26 -7.63
CA SER A 185 17.22 -7.50 -8.11
C SER A 185 17.19 -7.97 -9.56
N GLU A 186 18.11 -7.46 -10.37
CA GLU A 186 18.31 -7.91 -11.75
C GLU A 186 18.79 -9.36 -11.81
#